data_79f09df2504053b7c2cae6eb269c687b
#
_entry.id   79f09df2504053b7c2cae6eb269c687b
#
_cell.length_a   1.000
_cell.length_b   1.000
_cell.length_c   1.000
_cell.angle_alpha   90.00
_cell.angle_beta   90.00
_cell.angle_gamma   90.00
#
_symmetry.space_group_name_H-M   'P 1'
#
loop_
_entity.id
_entity.type
_entity.pdbx_description
1 polymer ?
#
loop_
_entity_poly.entity_id
_entity_poly.type
_entity_poly.pdbx_seq_one_letter_code
_entity_poly.pdbx_strand_id
1 'polypeptide(L)'
;MKAFPIALFACALAASPVVAGPGSLQQLTLAQDLFAYGLEAQDPLLVLGAAKIAGAVHVKDVERPIDTRPGATPGTDAGEDDTPAMVSAAEMFAVARDLASGDEALTMMIEDAEVEGARGQVGGATRTLNRLQSGYVDMVRVEYEGGTLAELAILGADGANLDLKVTDDKGNTICAEQGASDKLYCAWTPAQNGTFFAEIENVSPKRNSYYVLTN
;
A
#
# COMPACT_ATOMS: atom_id res chain seq x y z
N MET A 1 -22.01 -1.28 70.09
CA MET A 1 -21.12 -1.65 68.97
C MET A 1 -21.82 -1.20 67.68
N LYS A 2 -21.34 -0.13 67.03
CA LYS A 2 -21.92 0.41 65.79
C LYS A 2 -21.07 -0.07 64.63
N ALA A 3 -21.65 -0.85 63.70
CA ALA A 3 -21.01 -1.31 62.49
C ALA A 3 -21.08 -0.22 61.42
N PHE A 4 -19.94 0.17 60.85
CA PHE A 4 -19.83 1.04 59.69
C PHE A 4 -19.85 0.21 58.39
N PRO A 5 -20.65 0.55 57.39
CA PRO A 5 -20.54 -0.09 56.08
C PRO A 5 -19.36 0.45 55.29
N ILE A 6 -18.51 -0.44 54.82
CA ILE A 6 -17.44 -0.14 53.85
C ILE A 6 -18.06 -0.09 52.46
N ALA A 7 -18.12 1.09 51.87
CA ALA A 7 -18.51 1.26 50.44
C ALA A 7 -17.33 0.93 49.55
N LEU A 8 -17.42 -0.17 48.78
CA LEU A 8 -16.49 -0.47 47.72
C LEU A 8 -16.77 0.46 46.50
N PHE A 9 -15.85 1.38 46.23
CA PHE A 9 -15.85 2.16 45.01
C PHE A 9 -15.25 1.29 43.89
N ALA A 10 -16.10 0.77 43.00
CA ALA A 10 -15.64 0.14 41.74
C ALA A 10 -15.20 1.22 40.78
N CYS A 11 -13.87 1.36 40.59
CA CYS A 11 -13.29 2.24 39.57
C CYS A 11 -13.46 1.56 38.21
N ALA A 12 -14.46 1.99 37.42
CA ALA A 12 -14.61 1.58 36.03
C ALA A 12 -13.47 2.24 35.21
N LEU A 13 -12.49 1.46 34.83
CA LEU A 13 -11.50 1.85 33.85
C LEU A 13 -12.20 1.97 32.48
N ALA A 14 -12.53 3.19 32.08
CA ALA A 14 -12.95 3.46 30.72
C ALA A 14 -11.75 3.22 29.79
N ALA A 15 -11.78 2.12 29.04
CA ALA A 15 -10.83 1.90 27.95
C ALA A 15 -11.07 2.99 26.90
N SER A 16 -10.11 3.92 26.76
CA SER A 16 -10.12 4.88 25.66
C SER A 16 -10.01 4.10 24.34
N PRO A 17 -10.82 4.44 23.31
CA PRO A 17 -10.65 3.82 22.01
C PRO A 17 -9.23 4.15 21.49
N VAL A 18 -8.42 3.14 21.27
CA VAL A 18 -7.16 3.27 20.56
C VAL A 18 -7.56 3.56 19.11
N VAL A 19 -7.35 4.79 18.65
CA VAL A 19 -7.43 5.10 17.22
C VAL A 19 -6.27 4.35 16.56
N ALA A 20 -6.59 3.31 15.80
CA ALA A 20 -5.58 2.64 14.99
C ALA A 20 -4.99 3.67 14.03
N GLY A 21 -3.66 3.76 13.99
CA GLY A 21 -2.95 4.58 13.00
C GLY A 21 -3.19 4.04 11.58
N PRO A 22 -2.81 4.80 10.54
CA PRO A 22 -2.89 4.33 9.17
C PRO A 22 -2.11 3.02 9.02
N GLY A 23 -2.67 2.08 8.26
CA GLY A 23 -2.03 0.81 7.99
C GLY A 23 -0.74 0.96 7.17
N SER A 24 0.06 -0.07 7.12
CA SER A 24 1.36 -0.04 6.44
C SER A 24 1.22 0.18 4.93
N LEU A 25 0.21 -0.42 4.30
CA LEU A 25 0.00 -0.25 2.86
C LEU A 25 -0.61 1.11 2.52
N GLN A 26 -1.47 1.65 3.38
CA GLN A 26 -1.96 3.01 3.23
C GLN A 26 -0.81 4.03 3.26
N GLN A 27 0.17 3.82 4.14
CA GLN A 27 1.37 4.65 4.19
C GLN A 27 2.20 4.54 2.90
N LEU A 28 2.39 3.33 2.36
CA LEU A 28 3.11 3.13 1.11
C LEU A 28 2.40 3.79 -0.08
N THR A 29 1.08 3.64 -0.19
CA THR A 29 0.29 4.30 -1.25
C THR A 29 0.43 5.81 -1.17
N LEU A 30 0.28 6.38 0.04
CA LEU A 30 0.48 7.81 0.26
C LEU A 30 1.89 8.26 -0.12
N ALA A 31 2.92 7.47 0.20
CA ALA A 31 4.29 7.79 -0.15
C ALA A 31 4.50 7.87 -1.67
N GLN A 32 3.91 6.93 -2.45
CA GLN A 32 4.01 6.95 -3.91
C GLN A 32 3.31 8.20 -4.50
N ASP A 33 2.13 8.55 -3.99
CA ASP A 33 1.40 9.73 -4.45
C ASP A 33 2.14 11.03 -4.10
N LEU A 34 2.66 11.12 -2.88
CA LEU A 34 3.44 12.28 -2.44
C LEU A 34 4.76 12.42 -3.22
N PHE A 35 5.40 11.30 -3.55
CA PHE A 35 6.60 11.27 -4.39
C PHE A 35 6.29 11.81 -5.79
N ALA A 36 5.24 11.31 -6.44
CA ALA A 36 4.83 11.76 -7.77
C ALA A 36 4.53 13.26 -7.78
N TYR A 37 3.78 13.75 -6.79
CA TYR A 37 3.49 15.18 -6.65
C TYR A 37 4.74 16.01 -6.39
N GLY A 38 5.63 15.56 -5.49
CA GLY A 38 6.87 16.25 -5.16
C GLY A 38 7.83 16.33 -6.36
N LEU A 39 7.84 15.28 -7.19
CA LEU A 39 8.63 15.24 -8.41
C LEU A 39 8.11 16.24 -9.46
N GLU A 40 6.78 16.29 -9.67
CA GLU A 40 6.15 17.26 -10.54
C GLU A 40 6.38 18.71 -10.08
N ALA A 41 6.26 18.94 -8.77
CA ALA A 41 6.50 20.25 -8.14
C ALA A 41 8.01 20.62 -8.08
N GLN A 42 8.92 19.71 -8.37
CA GLN A 42 10.37 19.86 -8.18
C GLN A 42 10.73 20.28 -6.73
N ASP A 43 9.98 19.73 -5.75
CA ASP A 43 10.11 20.07 -4.34
C ASP A 43 10.83 18.95 -3.58
N PRO A 44 12.11 19.15 -3.18
CA PRO A 44 12.90 18.16 -2.46
C PRO A 44 12.34 17.82 -1.08
N LEU A 45 11.59 18.71 -0.42
CA LEU A 45 10.99 18.44 0.89
C LEU A 45 9.80 17.50 0.79
N LEU A 46 8.98 17.63 -0.24
CA LEU A 46 7.88 16.70 -0.49
C LEU A 46 8.40 15.31 -0.84
N VAL A 47 9.45 15.23 -1.69
CA VAL A 47 10.11 13.97 -2.02
C VAL A 47 10.76 13.34 -0.79
N LEU A 48 11.41 14.13 0.08
CA LEU A 48 11.95 13.67 1.36
C LEU A 48 10.84 13.12 2.27
N GLY A 49 9.71 13.82 2.35
CA GLY A 49 8.54 13.35 3.11
C GLY A 49 8.05 11.99 2.64
N ALA A 50 7.94 11.80 1.32
CA ALA A 50 7.59 10.54 0.70
C ALA A 50 8.59 9.43 1.05
N ALA A 51 9.89 9.70 0.91
CA ALA A 51 10.97 8.78 1.24
C ALA A 51 10.93 8.31 2.71
N LYS A 52 10.68 9.24 3.65
CA LYS A 52 10.54 8.92 5.08
C LYS A 52 9.34 8.02 5.35
N ILE A 53 8.18 8.29 4.74
CA ILE A 53 6.98 7.47 4.90
C ILE A 53 7.22 6.07 4.32
N ALA A 54 7.77 5.97 3.11
CA ALA A 54 8.09 4.69 2.48
C ALA A 54 9.13 3.90 3.29
N GLY A 55 10.17 4.58 3.81
CA GLY A 55 11.23 3.97 4.60
C GLY A 55 10.80 3.45 5.97
N ALA A 56 9.67 3.92 6.49
CA ALA A 56 9.11 3.43 7.76
C ALA A 56 8.44 2.04 7.63
N VAL A 57 8.15 1.57 6.43
CA VAL A 57 7.49 0.29 6.19
C VAL A 57 8.49 -0.74 5.64
N HIS A 58 8.61 -1.87 6.34
CA HIS A 58 9.40 -2.98 5.82
C HIS A 58 8.65 -3.74 4.74
N VAL A 59 9.18 -3.79 3.51
CA VAL A 59 8.58 -4.48 2.37
C VAL A 59 9.45 -5.68 1.97
N LYS A 60 8.83 -6.87 1.91
CA LYS A 60 9.49 -8.10 1.51
C LYS A 60 8.93 -8.60 0.18
N ASP A 61 9.82 -8.92 -0.76
CA ASP A 61 9.43 -9.61 -1.99
C ASP A 61 9.05 -11.07 -1.68
N VAL A 62 7.89 -11.48 -2.19
CA VAL A 62 7.40 -12.86 -2.11
C VAL A 62 6.83 -13.28 -3.47
N GLU A 63 6.91 -14.56 -3.77
CA GLU A 63 6.24 -15.14 -4.93
C GLU A 63 4.84 -15.59 -4.52
N ARG A 64 3.83 -15.23 -5.33
CA ARG A 64 2.45 -15.70 -5.18
C ARG A 64 1.99 -16.36 -6.47
N PRO A 65 1.26 -17.47 -6.38
CA PRO A 65 0.54 -18.00 -7.53
C PRO A 65 -0.49 -16.97 -8.00
N ILE A 66 -0.44 -16.62 -9.27
CA ILE A 66 -1.40 -15.73 -9.93
C ILE A 66 -2.01 -16.49 -11.09
N ASP A 67 -3.35 -16.54 -11.13
CA ASP A 67 -4.10 -17.16 -12.21
C ASP A 67 -4.60 -16.07 -13.17
N THR A 68 -4.04 -16.05 -14.37
CA THR A 68 -4.34 -15.03 -15.38
C THR A 68 -5.32 -15.57 -16.42
N ARG A 69 -6.38 -14.82 -16.69
CA ARG A 69 -7.43 -15.18 -17.65
C ARG A 69 -7.87 -13.98 -18.50
N PRO A 70 -8.47 -14.19 -19.67
CA PRO A 70 -9.10 -13.09 -20.39
C PRO A 70 -10.22 -12.45 -19.56
N GLY A 71 -10.26 -11.11 -19.55
CA GLY A 71 -11.33 -10.33 -18.94
C GLY A 71 -12.57 -10.25 -19.80
N ALA A 72 -13.57 -9.50 -19.33
CA ALA A 72 -14.82 -9.29 -20.06
C ALA A 72 -14.65 -8.35 -21.27
N THR A 73 -13.71 -7.43 -21.20
CA THR A 73 -13.41 -6.45 -22.26
C THR A 73 -12.21 -6.94 -23.07
N PRO A 74 -12.33 -7.12 -24.40
CA PRO A 74 -11.17 -7.45 -25.22
C PRO A 74 -10.12 -6.35 -25.16
N GLY A 75 -8.89 -6.73 -24.81
CA GLY A 75 -7.76 -5.81 -24.79
C GLY A 75 -7.26 -5.45 -26.17
N THR A 76 -6.56 -4.35 -26.27
CA THR A 76 -5.76 -3.97 -27.42
C THR A 76 -4.28 -4.10 -27.05
N ASP A 77 -3.48 -4.74 -27.89
CA ASP A 77 -2.03 -4.90 -27.61
C ASP A 77 -1.28 -3.63 -28.05
N ALA A 78 -1.37 -2.56 -27.24
CA ALA A 78 -0.81 -1.25 -27.57
C ALA A 78 0.63 -1.03 -27.04
N GLY A 79 1.39 -2.09 -26.83
CA GLY A 79 2.79 -2.01 -26.45
C GLY A 79 3.09 -2.41 -25.00
N GLU A 80 4.38 -2.43 -24.68
CA GLU A 80 4.88 -2.79 -23.35
C GLU A 80 5.09 -1.53 -22.50
N ASP A 81 4.77 -1.64 -21.22
CA ASP A 81 5.18 -0.68 -20.20
C ASP A 81 6.31 -1.32 -19.39
N ASP A 82 7.52 -0.79 -19.55
CA ASP A 82 8.71 -1.24 -18.82
C ASP A 82 9.00 -0.40 -17.57
N THR A 83 8.10 0.54 -17.24
CA THR A 83 8.26 1.42 -16.08
C THR A 83 8.17 0.62 -14.79
N PRO A 84 9.03 0.87 -13.78
CA PRO A 84 8.89 0.25 -12.47
C PRO A 84 7.56 0.62 -11.82
N ALA A 85 6.83 -0.39 -11.33
CA ALA A 85 5.52 -0.19 -10.73
C ALA A 85 5.54 0.54 -9.38
N MET A 86 6.69 0.67 -8.74
CA MET A 86 6.82 1.31 -7.42
C MET A 86 8.25 1.80 -7.23
N VAL A 87 8.37 3.02 -6.74
CA VAL A 87 9.67 3.61 -6.38
C VAL A 87 10.00 3.24 -4.94
N SER A 88 11.20 2.75 -4.70
CA SER A 88 11.68 2.40 -3.34
C SER A 88 12.03 3.65 -2.53
N ALA A 89 12.03 3.53 -1.20
CA ALA A 89 12.46 4.62 -0.33
C ALA A 89 13.90 5.10 -0.65
N ALA A 90 14.81 4.18 -0.98
CA ALA A 90 16.18 4.52 -1.34
C ALA A 90 16.25 5.36 -2.63
N GLU A 91 15.46 5.02 -3.64
CA GLU A 91 15.35 5.80 -4.87
C GLU A 91 14.72 7.18 -4.60
N MET A 92 13.69 7.26 -3.75
CA MET A 92 13.09 8.53 -3.34
C MET A 92 14.11 9.43 -2.63
N PHE A 93 14.93 8.88 -1.72
CA PHE A 93 16.02 9.63 -1.08
C PHE A 93 17.06 10.12 -2.09
N ALA A 94 17.42 9.30 -3.08
CA ALA A 94 18.34 9.71 -4.15
C ALA A 94 17.79 10.90 -4.94
N VAL A 95 16.51 10.84 -5.35
CA VAL A 95 15.83 11.93 -6.05
C VAL A 95 15.75 13.20 -5.19
N ALA A 96 15.45 13.05 -3.89
CA ALA A 96 15.44 14.21 -2.98
C ALA A 96 16.80 14.92 -2.93
N ARG A 97 17.91 14.14 -2.87
CA ARG A 97 19.27 14.71 -2.92
C ARG A 97 19.57 15.42 -4.24
N ASP A 98 19.16 14.83 -5.34
CA ASP A 98 19.37 15.44 -6.67
C ASP A 98 18.63 16.78 -6.78
N LEU A 99 17.38 16.85 -6.32
CA LEU A 99 16.59 18.08 -6.29
C LEU A 99 17.16 19.13 -5.29
N ALA A 100 17.76 18.67 -4.18
CA ALA A 100 18.40 19.54 -3.19
C ALA A 100 19.81 20.00 -3.61
N SER A 101 20.29 19.62 -4.81
CA SER A 101 21.65 19.93 -5.24
C SER A 101 21.93 21.44 -5.21
N GLY A 102 23.01 21.83 -4.47
CA GLY A 102 23.38 23.23 -4.23
C GLY A 102 22.88 23.80 -2.89
N ASP A 103 22.04 23.07 -2.12
CA ASP A 103 21.66 23.40 -0.76
C ASP A 103 22.27 22.37 0.23
N GLU A 104 23.41 22.75 0.84
CA GLU A 104 24.16 21.88 1.75
C GLU A 104 23.35 21.53 3.01
N ALA A 105 22.56 22.48 3.53
CA ALA A 105 21.75 22.24 4.73
C ALA A 105 20.63 21.22 4.46
N LEU A 106 19.99 21.32 3.32
CA LEU A 106 18.94 20.39 2.91
C LEU A 106 19.51 19.00 2.59
N THR A 107 20.69 18.94 1.95
CA THR A 107 21.38 17.67 1.68
C THR A 107 21.71 16.94 2.98
N MET A 108 22.26 17.62 3.99
CA MET A 108 22.54 17.03 5.31
C MET A 108 21.26 16.52 5.98
N MET A 109 20.15 17.27 5.90
CA MET A 109 18.87 16.85 6.46
C MET A 109 18.35 15.58 5.79
N ILE A 110 18.53 15.42 4.47
CA ILE A 110 18.12 14.22 3.73
C ILE A 110 18.97 13.01 4.16
N GLU A 111 20.29 13.18 4.30
CA GLU A 111 21.21 12.14 4.75
C GLU A 111 20.88 11.65 6.17
N ASP A 112 20.62 12.55 7.09
CA ASP A 112 20.21 12.22 8.47
C ASP A 112 18.89 11.44 8.48
N ALA A 113 17.92 11.86 7.69
CA ALA A 113 16.62 11.21 7.60
C ALA A 113 16.70 9.78 7.00
N GLU A 114 17.60 9.55 6.03
CA GLU A 114 17.84 8.22 5.46
C GLU A 114 18.42 7.25 6.51
N VAL A 115 19.37 7.72 7.32
CA VAL A 115 19.96 6.92 8.41
C VAL A 115 18.93 6.60 9.50
N GLU A 116 18.04 7.54 9.83
CA GLU A 116 16.97 7.32 10.81
C GLU A 116 15.93 6.31 10.30
N GLY A 117 15.50 6.44 9.05
CA GLY A 117 14.51 5.55 8.41
C GLY A 117 14.94 4.09 8.41
N ALA A 118 16.23 3.83 8.24
CA ALA A 118 16.77 2.48 8.28
C ALA A 118 16.66 1.80 9.66
N ARG A 119 16.48 2.56 10.75
CA ARG A 119 16.41 2.05 12.14
C ARG A 119 15.00 1.92 12.68
N GLY A 120 14.02 2.57 12.08
CA GLY A 120 12.67 2.77 12.62
C GLY A 120 11.57 2.00 11.89
N GLN A 121 11.87 0.97 11.10
CA GLN A 121 10.86 0.22 10.33
C GLN A 121 9.88 -0.48 11.26
N VAL A 122 8.59 -0.17 11.12
CA VAL A 122 7.48 -0.72 11.91
C VAL A 122 6.45 -1.31 10.95
N GLY A 123 5.96 -2.50 11.29
CA GLY A 123 5.03 -3.23 10.46
C GLY A 123 5.75 -4.01 9.35
N GLY A 124 4.97 -4.73 8.56
CA GLY A 124 5.48 -5.54 7.47
C GLY A 124 4.49 -5.55 6.33
N ALA A 125 5.01 -5.44 5.12
CA ALA A 125 4.27 -5.66 3.90
C ALA A 125 5.00 -6.70 3.06
N THR A 126 4.24 -7.48 2.31
CA THR A 126 4.79 -8.37 1.30
C THR A 126 4.32 -7.91 -0.07
N ARG A 127 5.18 -8.00 -1.08
CA ARG A 127 4.84 -7.62 -2.45
C ARG A 127 5.19 -8.70 -3.46
N THR A 128 4.42 -8.75 -4.53
CA THR A 128 4.66 -9.60 -5.71
C THR A 128 4.53 -8.73 -6.94
N LEU A 129 5.56 -8.71 -7.79
CA LEU A 129 5.51 -8.04 -9.08
C LEU A 129 4.81 -8.94 -10.10
N ASN A 130 3.89 -8.38 -10.86
CA ASN A 130 3.30 -9.03 -12.03
C ASN A 130 3.15 -8.09 -13.21
N ARG A 131 2.84 -8.65 -14.38
CA ARG A 131 2.60 -7.94 -15.64
C ARG A 131 1.32 -8.45 -16.27
N LEU A 132 0.34 -7.57 -16.43
CA LEU A 132 -0.97 -7.91 -16.92
C LEU A 132 -1.23 -7.27 -18.28
N GLN A 133 -1.55 -8.10 -19.26
CA GLN A 133 -1.93 -7.64 -20.61
C GLN A 133 -3.24 -6.86 -20.56
N SER A 134 -3.43 -5.96 -21.53
CA SER A 134 -4.69 -5.26 -21.73
C SER A 134 -5.86 -6.26 -21.89
N GLY A 135 -6.95 -6.03 -21.16
CA GLY A 135 -8.15 -6.87 -21.21
C GLY A 135 -8.02 -8.23 -20.53
N TYR A 136 -6.99 -8.44 -19.71
CA TYR A 136 -6.84 -9.63 -18.90
C TYR A 136 -7.10 -9.35 -17.43
N VAL A 137 -7.40 -10.41 -16.69
CA VAL A 137 -7.67 -10.41 -15.26
C VAL A 137 -6.70 -11.35 -14.56
N ASP A 138 -6.05 -10.87 -13.53
CA ASP A 138 -5.30 -11.68 -12.59
C ASP A 138 -6.14 -11.98 -11.36
N MET A 139 -6.11 -13.23 -10.92
CA MET A 139 -6.71 -13.69 -9.68
C MET A 139 -5.63 -14.04 -8.68
N VAL A 140 -5.59 -13.33 -7.57
CA VAL A 140 -4.65 -13.55 -6.47
C VAL A 140 -5.40 -14.05 -5.25
N ARG A 141 -4.98 -15.21 -4.72
CA ARG A 141 -5.49 -15.74 -3.46
C ARG A 141 -4.64 -15.21 -2.31
N VAL A 142 -5.29 -14.68 -1.26
CA VAL A 142 -4.65 -14.16 -0.05
C VAL A 142 -5.37 -14.69 1.19
N GLU A 143 -4.65 -14.84 2.28
CA GLU A 143 -5.21 -15.29 3.57
C GLU A 143 -4.98 -14.21 4.61
N TYR A 144 -6.02 -13.93 5.41
CA TYR A 144 -5.96 -12.93 6.47
C TYR A 144 -6.52 -13.48 7.78
N GLU A 145 -5.96 -12.98 8.88
CA GLU A 145 -6.40 -13.31 10.23
C GLU A 145 -7.63 -12.50 10.63
N GLY A 146 -8.56 -13.16 11.30
CA GLY A 146 -9.76 -12.52 11.85
C GLY A 146 -9.43 -11.56 12.98
N GLY A 147 -10.17 -10.46 13.06
CA GLY A 147 -10.02 -9.44 14.10
C GLY A 147 -8.82 -8.50 13.92
N THR A 148 -8.02 -8.68 12.88
CA THR A 148 -6.90 -7.79 12.53
C THR A 148 -7.19 -6.99 11.28
N LEU A 149 -6.54 -5.84 11.11
CA LEU A 149 -6.65 -5.04 9.90
C LEU A 149 -6.00 -5.81 8.74
N ALA A 150 -6.78 -6.13 7.73
CA ALA A 150 -6.34 -6.65 6.45
C ALA A 150 -6.21 -5.50 5.47
N GLU A 151 -5.08 -5.41 4.79
CA GLU A 151 -4.82 -4.41 3.75
C GLU A 151 -4.37 -5.12 2.47
N LEU A 152 -4.86 -4.65 1.35
CA LEU A 152 -4.40 -5.03 0.02
C LEU A 152 -4.27 -3.77 -0.83
N ALA A 153 -3.11 -3.59 -1.45
CA ALA A 153 -2.86 -2.49 -2.37
C ALA A 153 -2.34 -3.00 -3.72
N ILE A 154 -2.71 -2.30 -4.76
CA ILE A 154 -2.15 -2.44 -6.11
C ILE A 154 -1.40 -1.15 -6.41
N LEU A 155 -0.15 -1.26 -6.81
CA LEU A 155 0.67 -0.13 -7.23
C LEU A 155 1.19 -0.41 -8.63
N GLY A 156 0.60 0.26 -9.61
CA GLY A 156 0.98 0.17 -11.03
C GLY A 156 2.11 1.13 -11.41
N ALA A 157 2.49 1.06 -12.67
CA ALA A 157 3.63 1.78 -13.25
C ALA A 157 3.32 3.20 -13.76
N ASP A 158 2.20 3.76 -13.36
CA ASP A 158 1.62 5.03 -13.82
C ASP A 158 1.15 5.04 -15.30
N GLY A 159 0.02 5.66 -15.53
CA GLY A 159 -0.56 5.87 -16.87
C GLY A 159 -1.31 4.68 -17.45
N ALA A 160 -1.62 3.67 -16.66
CA ALA A 160 -2.57 2.62 -16.97
C ALA A 160 -3.82 2.75 -16.09
N ASN A 161 -4.82 1.93 -16.36
CA ASN A 161 -6.04 1.82 -15.57
C ASN A 161 -6.21 0.36 -15.16
N LEU A 162 -6.17 0.12 -13.85
CA LEU A 162 -6.47 -1.18 -13.26
C LEU A 162 -7.75 -1.06 -12.43
N ASP A 163 -8.57 -2.09 -12.46
CA ASP A 163 -9.69 -2.26 -11.55
C ASP A 163 -9.36 -3.36 -10.53
N LEU A 164 -9.74 -3.15 -9.27
CA LEU A 164 -9.58 -4.10 -8.19
C LEU A 164 -10.93 -4.49 -7.60
N LYS A 165 -11.13 -5.78 -7.41
CA LYS A 165 -12.26 -6.32 -6.65
C LYS A 165 -11.77 -7.39 -5.70
N VAL A 166 -12.09 -7.25 -4.42
CA VAL A 166 -11.80 -8.24 -3.38
C VAL A 166 -13.07 -8.94 -2.95
N THR A 167 -13.06 -10.28 -2.93
CA THR A 167 -14.19 -11.10 -2.49
C THR A 167 -13.75 -12.07 -1.38
N ASP A 168 -14.71 -12.52 -0.58
CA ASP A 168 -14.51 -13.64 0.35
C ASP A 168 -14.62 -15.01 -0.39
N ASP A 169 -14.45 -16.11 0.36
CA ASP A 169 -14.54 -17.49 -0.11
C ASP A 169 -15.96 -17.88 -0.61
N LYS A 170 -16.98 -17.07 -0.30
CA LYS A 170 -18.37 -17.25 -0.75
C LYS A 170 -18.73 -16.38 -1.94
N GLY A 171 -17.79 -15.55 -2.42
CA GLY A 171 -17.98 -14.63 -3.53
C GLY A 171 -18.65 -13.30 -3.13
N ASN A 172 -18.82 -13.01 -1.84
CA ASN A 172 -19.30 -11.70 -1.40
C ASN A 172 -18.23 -10.64 -1.63
N THR A 173 -18.60 -9.51 -2.24
CA THR A 173 -17.68 -8.40 -2.44
C THR A 173 -17.37 -7.73 -1.11
N ILE A 174 -16.10 -7.64 -0.78
CA ILE A 174 -15.56 -6.96 0.40
C ILE A 174 -15.20 -5.50 0.06
N CYS A 175 -14.53 -5.32 -1.06
CA CYS A 175 -14.08 -4.03 -1.55
C CYS A 175 -14.03 -4.05 -3.07
N ALA A 176 -14.28 -2.89 -3.70
CA ALA A 176 -14.06 -2.71 -5.14
C ALA A 176 -13.59 -1.29 -5.38
N GLU A 177 -12.50 -1.16 -6.11
CA GLU A 177 -11.90 0.10 -6.55
C GLU A 177 -11.85 0.11 -8.07
N GLN A 178 -12.50 1.10 -8.68
CA GLN A 178 -12.59 1.27 -10.12
C GLN A 178 -12.39 2.76 -10.45
N GLY A 179 -11.69 3.03 -11.52
CA GLY A 179 -11.43 4.43 -11.90
C GLY A 179 -10.31 4.52 -12.92
N ALA A 180 -9.75 5.70 -13.10
CA ALA A 180 -8.66 5.94 -14.05
C ALA A 180 -7.28 5.85 -13.37
N SER A 181 -7.12 4.98 -12.38
CA SER A 181 -5.88 4.80 -11.60
C SER A 181 -5.37 3.38 -11.68
N ASP A 182 -4.10 3.21 -11.51
CA ASP A 182 -3.42 1.94 -11.27
C ASP A 182 -2.86 1.85 -9.83
N LYS A 183 -3.25 2.80 -8.96
CA LYS A 183 -2.96 2.80 -7.52
C LYS A 183 -4.29 2.61 -6.79
N LEU A 184 -4.49 1.40 -6.25
CA LEU A 184 -5.74 0.95 -5.66
C LEU A 184 -5.48 0.43 -4.25
N TYR A 185 -6.42 0.65 -3.34
CA TYR A 185 -6.26 0.28 -1.94
C TYR A 185 -7.56 -0.22 -1.34
N CYS A 186 -7.51 -1.39 -0.71
CA CYS A 186 -8.60 -1.97 0.05
C CYS A 186 -8.16 -2.27 1.49
N ALA A 187 -9.02 -1.94 2.45
CA ALA A 187 -8.81 -2.28 3.86
C ALA A 187 -10.11 -2.75 4.50
N TRP A 188 -10.03 -3.82 5.29
CA TRP A 188 -11.16 -4.36 6.04
C TRP A 188 -10.66 -5.11 7.27
N THR A 189 -11.58 -5.48 8.16
CA THR A 189 -11.28 -6.35 9.30
C THR A 189 -12.11 -7.63 9.18
N PRO A 190 -11.50 -8.77 8.80
CA PRO A 190 -12.22 -10.04 8.74
C PRO A 190 -12.78 -10.43 10.12
N ALA A 191 -13.99 -10.96 10.17
CA ALA A 191 -14.56 -11.44 11.43
C ALA A 191 -13.86 -12.70 11.97
N GLN A 192 -13.27 -13.50 11.07
CA GLN A 192 -12.53 -14.73 11.35
C GLN A 192 -11.45 -14.93 10.29
N ASN A 193 -10.49 -15.83 10.58
CA ASN A 193 -9.48 -16.21 9.59
C ASN A 193 -10.17 -16.70 8.32
N GLY A 194 -9.68 -16.27 7.17
CA GLY A 194 -10.31 -16.62 5.90
C GLY A 194 -9.43 -16.37 4.69
N THR A 195 -9.87 -17.01 3.60
CA THR A 195 -9.29 -16.80 2.26
C THR A 195 -10.10 -15.73 1.55
N PHE A 196 -9.38 -14.84 0.87
CA PHE A 196 -9.92 -13.78 0.04
C PHE A 196 -9.31 -13.88 -1.36
N PHE A 197 -10.04 -13.37 -2.33
CA PHE A 197 -9.62 -13.37 -3.73
C PHE A 197 -9.60 -11.94 -4.23
N ALA A 198 -8.46 -11.49 -4.73
CA ALA A 198 -8.32 -10.22 -5.41
C ALA A 198 -8.34 -10.46 -6.92
N GLU A 199 -9.33 -9.90 -7.60
CA GLU A 199 -9.40 -9.79 -9.05
C GLU A 199 -8.80 -8.43 -9.45
N ILE A 200 -7.77 -8.44 -10.28
CA ILE A 200 -7.14 -7.26 -10.85
C ILE A 200 -7.35 -7.29 -12.35
N GLU A 201 -8.13 -6.36 -12.91
CA GLU A 201 -8.41 -6.26 -14.34
C GLU A 201 -7.64 -5.08 -14.95
N ASN A 202 -6.95 -5.33 -16.05
CA ASN A 202 -6.32 -4.26 -16.82
C ASN A 202 -7.30 -3.77 -17.90
N VAL A 203 -7.95 -2.66 -17.61
CA VAL A 203 -8.90 -2.02 -18.54
C VAL A 203 -8.24 -0.96 -19.43
N SER A 204 -6.94 -0.76 -19.30
CA SER A 204 -6.18 0.12 -20.18
C SER A 204 -5.84 -0.54 -21.52
N PRO A 205 -5.51 0.24 -22.57
CA PRO A 205 -5.18 -0.30 -23.89
C PRO A 205 -3.78 -0.93 -23.98
N LYS A 206 -2.97 -0.86 -22.92
CA LYS A 206 -1.57 -1.34 -22.90
C LYS A 206 -1.34 -2.30 -21.73
N ARG A 207 -0.26 -3.09 -21.82
CA ARG A 207 0.22 -3.90 -20.72
C ARG A 207 0.62 -3.00 -19.55
N ASN A 208 0.35 -3.46 -18.32
CA ASN A 208 0.79 -2.77 -17.10
C ASN A 208 1.60 -3.71 -16.21
N SER A 209 2.71 -3.19 -15.68
CA SER A 209 3.45 -3.81 -14.59
C SER A 209 2.93 -3.25 -13.27
N TYR A 210 2.65 -4.12 -12.30
CA TYR A 210 2.11 -3.70 -11.01
C TYR A 210 2.59 -4.60 -9.88
N TYR A 211 2.60 -4.07 -8.67
CA TYR A 211 2.78 -4.84 -7.45
C TYR A 211 1.44 -5.13 -6.78
N VAL A 212 1.25 -6.38 -6.35
CA VAL A 212 0.27 -6.75 -5.33
C VAL A 212 0.96 -6.69 -3.98
N LEU A 213 0.45 -5.85 -3.09
CA LEU A 213 0.95 -5.72 -1.72
C LEU A 213 -0.10 -6.21 -0.73
N THR A 214 0.35 -6.92 0.32
CA THR A 214 -0.48 -7.33 1.46
C THR A 214 0.30 -7.15 2.76
N ASN A 215 -0.40 -6.85 3.85
CA ASN A 215 0.18 -6.83 5.20
C ASN A 215 0.13 -8.18 5.89
#